data_d3ee71965cce00c3fbdba40becc0fd64
#
_entry.id   d3ee71965cce00c3fbdba40becc0fd64
#
_cell.length_a   1.000
_cell.length_b   1.000
_cell.length_c   1.000
_cell.angle_alpha   90.00
_cell.angle_beta   90.00
_cell.angle_gamma   90.00
#
_symmetry.space_group_name_H-M   'P 1'
#
loop_
_entity.id
_entity.type
_entity.pdbx_description
1 polymer ?
#
loop_
_entity_poly.entity_id
_entity_poly.type
_entity_poly.pdbx_seq_one_letter_code
_entity_poly.pdbx_strand_id
1 'polypeptide(L)'
;MGRAVGSEFAVIGATGARLREIAGPDLYRRNAFRITGLPTDVDRRTVRQRRQQVTAALAVGADIDPPLSVRIEQDQAPALFDLLGDEPRRLVDELFWLWGAPGATCSCARLRHRDHDAAVRAHSQALDREASVGSLSSEELGELDQLWADAARRWKLVLRSTAFWDHVRHRITVLDDRRLGASAVDLLRDAVPATLVKPVVDLAVAAPDPARLAAHARRWPVPASVLEDQLEEATAPLFDRLGTLMGEAGAAPDRCRPIDTASVVHEHVMPALRRLDAIVPHERHRRTAAARDGAATLLNNCATFLLGQSGSTAAGQARQWLDSGHELAVGDETRRTIEQNRTELDEMVRVLQIFREQISALVAAGRTAQARKALRRLRREFGDSPVAGEIDQLLAGLSPWRPAVVRSPVWLPRLARRLAPVVGLAAVTGGLFLLWPSGTEAPATVPVFSDQVAANPPAGTCIATRELWDDRQATTTDACDDPHWGEVLGYPALSAVPSPYPGEDQVHSLSRFECGRLLAE
;
A
#
# COMPACT_ATOMS: atom_id res chain seq x y z
N MET A 1 15.42 10.08 43.46
CA MET A 1 15.61 9.43 42.14
C MET A 1 14.37 9.54 41.23
N GLY A 2 13.14 9.47 41.71
CA GLY A 2 11.92 9.49 40.86
C GLY A 2 11.60 10.80 40.13
N ARG A 3 12.08 11.97 40.57
CA ARG A 3 11.81 13.27 39.92
C ARG A 3 12.68 13.55 38.67
N ALA A 4 13.86 12.96 38.55
CA ALA A 4 14.75 13.16 37.41
C ALA A 4 14.27 12.36 36.19
N VAL A 5 13.78 11.13 36.38
CA VAL A 5 13.27 10.27 35.32
C VAL A 5 11.98 10.85 34.68
N GLY A 6 11.08 11.43 35.47
CA GLY A 6 9.86 12.04 34.94
C GLY A 6 10.13 13.31 34.09
N SER A 7 11.19 14.07 34.40
CA SER A 7 11.56 15.25 33.59
C SER A 7 12.19 14.87 32.25
N GLU A 8 12.96 13.79 32.22
CA GLU A 8 13.64 13.28 31.03
C GLU A 8 12.65 12.73 29.98
N PHE A 9 11.62 12.00 30.42
CA PHE A 9 10.51 11.57 29.53
C PHE A 9 9.72 12.76 28.98
N ALA A 10 9.52 13.82 29.75
CA ALA A 10 8.79 15.03 29.29
C ALA A 10 9.60 15.81 28.25
N VAL A 11 10.92 15.84 28.35
CA VAL A 11 11.84 16.51 27.39
C VAL A 11 11.93 15.75 26.08
N ILE A 12 12.07 14.43 26.17
CA ILE A 12 11.99 13.54 25.01
C ILE A 12 10.67 13.79 24.27
N GLY A 13 9.58 14.00 25.03
CA GLY A 13 8.26 14.36 24.48
C GLY A 13 8.23 15.67 23.70
N ALA A 14 8.73 16.77 24.28
CA ALA A 14 8.62 18.11 23.69
C ALA A 14 9.52 18.29 22.45
N THR A 15 10.81 17.85 22.53
CA THR A 15 11.75 17.92 21.41
C THR A 15 11.30 17.00 20.27
N GLY A 16 10.92 15.77 20.58
CA GLY A 16 10.41 14.81 19.59
C GLY A 16 9.06 15.24 18.98
N ALA A 17 8.18 15.87 19.77
CA ALA A 17 6.93 16.43 19.27
C ALA A 17 7.20 17.56 18.26
N ARG A 18 8.15 18.47 18.58
CA ARG A 18 8.49 19.57 17.66
C ARG A 18 9.14 19.04 16.38
N LEU A 19 10.02 18.06 16.46
CA LEU A 19 10.58 17.43 15.26
C LEU A 19 9.49 16.86 14.34
N ARG A 20 8.51 16.17 14.89
CA ARG A 20 7.37 15.65 14.11
C ARG A 20 6.49 16.76 13.53
N GLU A 21 6.27 17.83 14.28
CA GLU A 21 5.46 18.98 13.85
C GLU A 21 6.06 19.69 12.65
N ILE A 22 7.40 19.89 12.62
CA ILE A 22 8.07 20.56 11.52
C ILE A 22 8.46 19.63 10.37
N ALA A 23 8.53 18.31 10.62
CA ALA A 23 8.92 17.35 9.61
C ALA A 23 7.93 17.33 8.44
N GLY A 24 8.42 17.58 7.23
CA GLY A 24 7.62 17.61 6.02
C GLY A 24 8.05 18.70 5.03
N PRO A 25 7.33 18.90 3.92
CA PRO A 25 7.71 19.85 2.87
C PRO A 25 7.88 21.30 3.35
N ASP A 26 7.21 21.68 4.42
CA ASP A 26 7.28 23.02 5.03
C ASP A 26 8.33 23.15 6.14
N LEU A 27 9.27 22.20 6.27
CA LEU A 27 10.29 22.13 7.32
C LEU A 27 10.88 23.51 7.66
N TYR A 28 11.35 24.23 6.66
CA TYR A 28 11.95 25.56 6.88
C TYR A 28 10.92 26.69 6.91
N ARG A 29 9.78 26.54 6.23
CA ARG A 29 8.72 27.55 6.21
C ARG A 29 8.04 27.72 7.55
N ARG A 30 7.95 26.64 8.33
CA ARG A 30 7.38 26.62 9.70
C ARG A 30 8.41 26.95 10.79
N ASN A 31 9.65 27.24 10.40
CA ASN A 31 10.69 27.54 11.37
C ASN A 31 10.47 28.93 11.98
N ALA A 32 10.44 29.01 13.31
CA ALA A 32 10.12 30.24 14.03
C ALA A 32 11.14 31.36 13.79
N PHE A 33 12.45 31.04 13.64
CA PHE A 33 13.48 32.02 13.33
C PHE A 33 13.34 32.58 11.91
N ARG A 34 13.01 31.73 10.93
CA ARG A 34 12.71 32.18 9.58
C ARG A 34 11.53 33.14 9.57
N ILE A 35 10.44 32.76 10.24
CA ILE A 35 9.21 33.56 10.25
C ILE A 35 9.44 34.93 10.93
N THR A 36 10.09 34.93 12.11
CA THR A 36 10.27 36.15 12.90
C THR A 36 11.41 37.06 12.41
N GLY A 37 12.30 36.56 11.56
CA GLY A 37 13.52 37.25 11.12
C GLY A 37 14.56 37.37 12.22
N LEU A 38 14.41 36.66 13.35
CA LEU A 38 15.36 36.68 14.44
C LEU A 38 16.55 35.75 14.17
N PRO A 39 17.79 36.10 14.61
CA PRO A 39 18.93 35.19 14.57
C PRO A 39 18.77 34.09 15.63
N THR A 40 19.41 32.93 15.40
CA THR A 40 19.29 31.76 16.29
C THR A 40 19.95 31.96 17.66
N ASP A 41 20.95 32.84 17.74
CA ASP A 41 21.67 33.17 18.99
C ASP A 41 21.02 34.31 19.80
N VAL A 42 19.81 34.76 19.38
CA VAL A 42 19.06 35.84 20.04
C VAL A 42 18.77 35.52 21.51
N ASP A 43 18.88 36.53 22.37
CA ASP A 43 18.51 36.42 23.78
C ASP A 43 16.99 36.52 24.04
N ARG A 44 16.56 36.06 25.22
CA ARG A 44 15.14 36.07 25.62
C ARG A 44 14.55 37.48 25.67
N ARG A 45 15.37 38.51 25.91
CA ARG A 45 14.93 39.91 25.95
C ARG A 45 14.55 40.40 24.57
N THR A 46 15.41 40.14 23.61
CA THR A 46 15.19 40.50 22.20
C THR A 46 14.00 39.75 21.61
N VAL A 47 13.79 38.48 21.93
CA VAL A 47 12.58 37.73 21.56
C VAL A 47 11.32 38.41 22.07
N ARG A 48 11.32 38.83 23.37
CA ARG A 48 10.16 39.55 23.97
C ARG A 48 9.92 40.90 23.33
N GLN A 49 10.97 41.66 23.03
CA GLN A 49 10.87 42.93 22.32
C GLN A 49 10.26 42.76 20.94
N ARG A 50 10.75 41.79 20.19
CA ARG A 50 10.22 41.46 18.84
C ARG A 50 8.76 41.06 18.90
N ARG A 51 8.37 40.22 19.87
CA ARG A 51 6.96 39.87 20.12
C ARG A 51 6.09 41.10 20.32
N GLN A 52 6.52 42.02 21.17
CA GLN A 52 5.78 43.25 21.43
C GLN A 52 5.63 44.12 20.19
N GLN A 53 6.72 44.28 19.42
CA GLN A 53 6.70 45.02 18.16
C GLN A 53 5.73 44.41 17.14
N VAL A 54 5.82 43.10 16.91
CA VAL A 54 4.96 42.41 15.97
C VAL A 54 3.50 42.47 16.39
N THR A 55 3.20 42.19 17.68
CA THR A 55 1.85 42.22 18.19
C THR A 55 1.24 43.63 18.09
N ALA A 56 2.00 44.67 18.43
CA ALA A 56 1.54 46.05 18.31
C ALA A 56 1.29 46.48 16.87
N ALA A 57 2.18 46.13 15.95
CA ALA A 57 2.02 46.43 14.53
C ALA A 57 0.79 45.73 13.92
N LEU A 58 0.59 44.45 14.21
CA LEU A 58 -0.59 43.70 13.77
C LEU A 58 -1.90 44.28 14.32
N ALA A 59 -1.91 44.75 15.58
CA ALA A 59 -3.10 45.32 16.20
C ALA A 59 -3.60 46.61 15.53
N VAL A 60 -2.69 47.39 14.92
CA VAL A 60 -3.02 48.65 14.23
C VAL A 60 -2.87 48.55 12.70
N GLY A 61 -2.59 47.38 12.17
CA GLY A 61 -2.39 47.17 10.73
C GLY A 61 -1.16 47.89 10.16
N ALA A 62 -0.13 48.13 10.99
CA ALA A 62 1.10 48.79 10.58
C ALA A 62 2.11 47.80 9.98
N ASP A 63 3.04 48.32 9.20
CA ASP A 63 4.15 47.52 8.66
C ASP A 63 5.06 47.04 9.80
N ILE A 64 5.52 45.80 9.65
CA ILE A 64 6.43 45.16 10.60
C ILE A 64 7.85 45.29 10.06
N ASP A 65 8.75 45.94 10.80
CA ASP A 65 10.16 46.10 10.44
C ASP A 65 11.08 45.37 11.44
N PRO A 66 11.97 44.47 10.97
CA PRO A 66 12.00 43.86 9.65
C PRO A 66 10.72 43.04 9.38
N PRO A 67 10.35 42.84 8.09
CA PRO A 67 9.13 42.15 7.74
C PRO A 67 9.21 40.65 8.15
N LEU A 68 8.06 40.06 8.46
CA LEU A 68 7.95 38.62 8.65
C LEU A 68 8.06 37.91 7.29
N SER A 69 8.63 36.72 7.26
CA SER A 69 8.77 35.95 6.01
C SER A 69 7.45 35.37 5.49
N VAL A 70 6.44 35.32 6.35
CA VAL A 70 5.07 34.91 6.01
C VAL A 70 4.08 35.87 6.66
N ARG A 71 2.93 36.06 6.01
CA ARG A 71 1.82 36.80 6.63
C ARG A 71 1.21 35.94 7.75
N ILE A 72 1.07 36.52 8.93
CA ILE A 72 0.42 35.90 10.09
C ILE A 72 -0.71 36.81 10.57
N GLU A 73 -1.74 36.19 11.12
CA GLU A 73 -2.82 36.93 11.79
C GLU A 73 -2.43 37.28 13.24
N GLN A 74 -3.13 38.25 13.82
CA GLN A 74 -2.81 38.75 15.16
C GLN A 74 -2.89 37.66 16.24
N ASP A 75 -3.82 36.74 16.12
CA ASP A 75 -4.02 35.60 17.05
C ASP A 75 -2.93 34.53 16.93
N GLN A 76 -2.23 34.47 15.80
CA GLN A 76 -1.14 33.52 15.56
C GLN A 76 0.20 33.97 16.14
N ALA A 77 0.39 35.29 16.31
CA ALA A 77 1.65 35.84 16.80
C ALA A 77 2.07 35.31 18.19
N PRO A 78 1.18 35.20 19.18
CA PRO A 78 1.56 34.64 20.49
C PRO A 78 2.13 33.23 20.38
N ALA A 79 1.45 32.33 19.67
CA ALA A 79 1.87 30.94 19.52
C ALA A 79 3.24 30.81 18.84
N LEU A 80 3.53 31.65 17.83
CA LEU A 80 4.83 31.69 17.14
C LEU A 80 5.97 32.06 18.12
N PHE A 81 5.80 33.08 18.92
CA PHE A 81 6.82 33.52 19.88
C PHE A 81 6.92 32.59 21.10
N ASP A 82 5.86 31.88 21.46
CA ASP A 82 5.90 30.84 22.49
C ASP A 82 6.78 29.66 22.11
N LEU A 83 6.92 29.33 20.79
CA LEU A 83 7.90 28.37 20.30
C LEU A 83 9.34 28.77 20.61
N LEU A 84 9.67 30.08 20.49
CA LEU A 84 11.00 30.61 20.82
C LEU A 84 11.23 30.78 22.32
N GLY A 85 10.15 30.78 23.12
CA GLY A 85 10.18 30.83 24.59
C GLY A 85 10.26 29.47 25.27
N ASP A 86 10.00 28.37 24.53
CA ASP A 86 10.12 26.99 25.01
C ASP A 86 11.45 26.40 24.51
N GLU A 87 12.45 26.38 25.38
CA GLU A 87 13.83 26.06 25.01
C GLU A 87 14.01 24.70 24.29
N PRO A 88 13.32 23.60 24.66
CA PRO A 88 13.37 22.36 23.89
C PRO A 88 12.84 22.49 22.46
N ARG A 89 11.77 23.25 22.25
CA ARG A 89 11.24 23.52 20.90
C ARG A 89 12.16 24.46 20.12
N ARG A 90 12.61 25.52 20.79
CA ARG A 90 13.58 26.47 20.25
C ARG A 90 14.84 25.78 19.74
N LEU A 91 15.41 24.85 20.50
CA LEU A 91 16.60 24.09 20.10
C LEU A 91 16.39 23.35 18.78
N VAL A 92 15.21 22.79 18.54
CA VAL A 92 14.85 22.13 17.27
C VAL A 92 14.80 23.16 16.12
N ASP A 93 14.17 24.31 16.33
CA ASP A 93 14.12 25.37 15.30
C ASP A 93 15.52 25.92 14.99
N GLU A 94 16.44 26.00 15.98
CA GLU A 94 17.85 26.39 15.78
C GLU A 94 18.61 25.40 14.89
N LEU A 95 18.32 24.08 14.98
CA LEU A 95 18.96 23.06 14.14
C LEU A 95 18.59 23.19 12.66
N PHE A 96 17.40 23.70 12.36
CA PHE A 96 16.89 23.81 11.01
C PHE A 96 16.84 25.26 10.51
N TRP A 97 17.64 26.17 11.09
CA TRP A 97 17.80 27.52 10.59
C TRP A 97 19.24 28.01 10.66
N LEU A 98 19.51 29.12 9.99
CA LEU A 98 20.86 29.67 9.82
C LEU A 98 21.46 30.08 11.15
N TRP A 99 22.64 29.58 11.46
CA TRP A 99 23.37 29.96 12.67
C TRP A 99 24.11 31.29 12.53
N GLY A 100 24.46 31.70 11.29
CA GLY A 100 25.22 32.91 11.04
C GLY A 100 26.67 32.85 11.50
N ALA A 101 27.25 34.00 11.82
CA ALA A 101 28.58 34.06 12.40
C ALA A 101 28.52 33.63 13.89
N PRO A 102 29.57 32.91 14.40
CA PRO A 102 29.60 32.57 15.82
C PRO A 102 29.51 33.82 16.68
N GLY A 103 28.53 33.83 17.62
CA GLY A 103 28.38 34.88 18.63
C GLY A 103 29.53 34.86 19.66
N ALA A 104 29.59 35.88 20.52
CA ALA A 104 30.68 36.07 21.52
C ALA A 104 30.82 34.87 22.49
N THR A 105 29.77 34.13 22.76
CA THR A 105 29.74 32.97 23.64
C THR A 105 30.03 31.65 22.93
N CYS A 106 30.07 31.64 21.58
CA CYS A 106 30.30 30.44 20.81
C CYS A 106 31.78 30.28 20.45
N SER A 107 32.43 29.22 20.97
CA SER A 107 33.82 28.87 20.66
C SER A 107 33.96 28.07 19.35
N CYS A 108 32.88 27.81 18.62
CA CYS A 108 32.92 27.00 17.40
C CYS A 108 33.64 27.73 16.26
N ALA A 109 34.36 26.97 15.42
CA ALA A 109 35.02 27.52 14.26
C ALA A 109 33.96 28.05 13.25
N ARG A 110 34.18 29.27 12.70
CA ARG A 110 33.32 29.88 11.67
C ARG A 110 32.98 28.95 10.52
N LEU A 111 33.91 28.11 10.15
CA LEU A 111 33.70 27.12 9.08
C LEU A 111 32.51 26.20 9.36
N ARG A 112 32.30 25.79 10.63
CA ARG A 112 31.20 24.86 10.99
C ARG A 112 29.83 25.52 10.85
N HIS A 113 29.71 26.77 11.29
CA HIS A 113 28.49 27.55 11.07
C HIS A 113 28.18 27.70 9.57
N ARG A 114 29.22 28.03 8.77
CA ARG A 114 29.09 28.15 7.32
C ARG A 114 28.68 26.84 6.64
N ASP A 115 29.26 25.71 7.05
CA ASP A 115 28.93 24.38 6.51
C ASP A 115 27.47 24.00 6.81
N HIS A 116 27.02 24.22 8.05
CA HIS A 116 25.63 24.03 8.47
C HIS A 116 24.68 24.95 7.69
N ASP A 117 24.96 26.25 7.67
CA ASP A 117 24.14 27.23 6.96
C ASP A 117 24.05 26.96 5.46
N ALA A 118 25.12 26.42 4.86
CA ALA A 118 25.10 26.01 3.46
C ALA A 118 24.20 24.79 3.24
N ALA A 119 24.15 23.85 4.19
CA ALA A 119 23.25 22.69 4.14
C ALA A 119 21.78 23.13 4.28
N VAL A 120 21.48 24.01 5.24
CA VAL A 120 20.14 24.58 5.44
C VAL A 120 19.68 25.34 4.19
N ARG A 121 20.54 26.22 3.63
CA ARG A 121 20.19 26.98 2.41
C ARG A 121 19.91 26.08 1.21
N ALA A 122 20.78 25.09 0.95
CA ALA A 122 20.60 24.18 -0.18
C ALA A 122 19.28 23.40 -0.06
N HIS A 123 18.99 22.87 1.13
CA HIS A 123 17.76 22.11 1.37
C HIS A 123 16.50 23.00 1.33
N SER A 124 16.54 24.18 1.97
CA SER A 124 15.45 25.17 1.92
C SER A 124 15.16 25.61 0.48
N GLN A 125 16.20 25.89 -0.31
CA GLN A 125 16.04 26.27 -1.71
C GLN A 125 15.44 25.15 -2.56
N ALA A 126 15.85 23.89 -2.35
CA ALA A 126 15.26 22.74 -3.03
C ALA A 126 13.76 22.63 -2.71
N LEU A 127 13.39 22.72 -1.43
CA LEU A 127 11.98 22.68 -0.99
C LEU A 127 11.16 23.88 -1.49
N ASP A 128 11.72 25.09 -1.41
CA ASP A 128 11.03 26.30 -1.87
C ASP A 128 10.80 26.27 -3.39
N ARG A 129 11.78 25.77 -4.15
CA ARG A 129 11.67 25.61 -5.60
C ARG A 129 10.65 24.53 -5.98
N GLU A 130 10.69 23.36 -5.30
CA GLU A 130 9.72 22.27 -5.51
C GLU A 130 8.28 22.73 -5.26
N ALA A 131 8.06 23.55 -4.22
CA ALA A 131 6.72 24.05 -3.89
C ALA A 131 6.21 25.15 -4.85
N SER A 132 7.10 25.82 -5.59
CA SER A 132 6.73 26.89 -6.55
C SER A 132 6.46 26.35 -7.95
N VAL A 133 6.47 25.02 -8.13
CA VAL A 133 6.46 24.36 -9.44
C VAL A 133 5.08 24.44 -10.09
N GLY A 134 5.03 25.15 -11.24
CA GLY A 134 4.15 24.83 -12.36
C GLY A 134 4.81 23.78 -13.28
N SER A 135 4.58 23.82 -14.59
CA SER A 135 5.32 22.97 -15.54
C SER A 135 6.75 23.50 -15.70
N LEU A 136 7.75 22.72 -15.21
CA LEU A 136 9.17 23.04 -15.41
C LEU A 136 9.68 22.52 -16.75
N SER A 137 10.60 23.26 -17.38
CA SER A 137 11.41 22.77 -18.47
C SER A 137 12.40 21.68 -17.98
N SER A 138 12.93 20.89 -18.90
CA SER A 138 13.95 19.87 -18.58
C SER A 138 15.22 20.47 -17.96
N GLU A 139 15.59 21.70 -18.33
CA GLU A 139 16.73 22.41 -17.77
C GLU A 139 16.47 22.80 -16.31
N GLU A 140 15.32 23.39 -15.99
CA GLU A 140 14.91 23.74 -14.63
C GLU A 140 14.78 22.53 -13.73
N LEU A 141 14.28 21.38 -14.25
CA LEU A 141 14.29 20.11 -13.52
C LEU A 141 15.72 19.64 -13.20
N GLY A 142 16.65 19.78 -14.16
CA GLY A 142 18.06 19.46 -13.96
C GLY A 142 18.71 20.33 -12.86
N GLU A 143 18.41 21.62 -12.82
CA GLU A 143 18.87 22.52 -11.77
C GLU A 143 18.29 22.13 -10.40
N LEU A 144 17.01 21.79 -10.35
CA LEU A 144 16.34 21.35 -9.13
C LEU A 144 16.92 20.02 -8.60
N ASP A 145 17.24 19.10 -9.49
CA ASP A 145 17.91 17.84 -9.14
C ASP A 145 19.33 18.08 -8.56
N GLN A 146 20.03 19.09 -9.07
CA GLN A 146 21.32 19.51 -8.52
C GLN A 146 21.16 20.10 -7.11
N LEU A 147 20.13 20.91 -6.86
CA LEU A 147 19.83 21.43 -5.52
C LEU A 147 19.57 20.31 -4.52
N TRP A 148 18.76 19.31 -4.89
CA TRP A 148 18.51 18.13 -4.03
C TRP A 148 19.80 17.35 -3.76
N ALA A 149 20.62 17.11 -4.77
CA ALA A 149 21.89 16.40 -4.62
C ALA A 149 22.89 17.20 -3.76
N ASP A 150 22.93 18.53 -3.89
CA ASP A 150 23.79 19.41 -3.08
C ASP A 150 23.32 19.41 -1.61
N ALA A 151 22.02 19.51 -1.36
CA ALA A 151 21.43 19.44 -0.04
C ALA A 151 21.80 18.12 0.67
N ALA A 152 21.59 16.97 0.03
CA ALA A 152 21.92 15.68 0.56
C ALA A 152 23.42 15.54 0.88
N ARG A 153 24.28 16.00 -0.02
CA ARG A 153 25.75 15.98 0.16
C ARG A 153 26.20 16.83 1.34
N ARG A 154 25.66 18.05 1.48
CA ARG A 154 25.99 18.96 2.58
C ARG A 154 25.51 18.43 3.92
N TRP A 155 24.27 17.97 4.01
CA TRP A 155 23.77 17.35 5.23
C TRP A 155 24.55 16.10 5.64
N LYS A 156 25.03 15.31 4.68
CA LYS A 156 25.93 14.18 4.96
C LYS A 156 27.21 14.62 5.70
N LEU A 157 27.79 15.73 5.29
CA LEU A 157 29.00 16.27 5.92
C LEU A 157 28.69 16.82 7.32
N VAL A 158 27.58 17.55 7.47
CA VAL A 158 27.16 18.12 8.75
C VAL A 158 26.84 17.01 9.76
N LEU A 159 26.02 16.03 9.43
CA LEU A 159 25.61 14.97 10.36
C LEU A 159 26.78 14.07 10.82
N ARG A 160 27.81 13.90 9.99
CA ARG A 160 29.01 13.14 10.32
C ARG A 160 30.03 13.94 11.16
N SER A 161 29.86 15.25 11.28
CA SER A 161 30.76 16.12 11.98
C SER A 161 30.52 16.05 13.50
N THR A 162 31.52 15.61 14.27
CA THR A 162 31.49 15.70 15.75
C THR A 162 31.30 17.14 16.20
N ALA A 163 31.96 18.11 15.52
CA ALA A 163 31.87 19.53 15.83
C ALA A 163 30.44 20.11 15.65
N PHE A 164 29.60 19.53 14.79
CA PHE A 164 28.20 19.88 14.72
C PHE A 164 27.46 19.50 16.02
N TRP A 165 27.65 18.28 16.49
CA TRP A 165 27.05 17.81 17.73
C TRP A 165 27.62 18.50 18.97
N ASP A 166 28.90 18.91 18.94
CA ASP A 166 29.49 19.73 19.99
C ASP A 166 28.85 21.12 20.04
N HIS A 167 28.53 21.72 18.90
CA HIS A 167 27.77 22.96 18.88
C HIS A 167 26.35 22.76 19.47
N VAL A 168 25.67 21.68 19.16
CA VAL A 168 24.36 21.37 19.76
C VAL A 168 24.48 21.25 21.29
N ARG A 169 25.51 20.56 21.81
CA ARG A 169 25.76 20.50 23.27
C ARG A 169 26.02 21.89 23.87
N HIS A 170 26.82 22.70 23.17
CA HIS A 170 27.04 24.08 23.58
C HIS A 170 25.73 24.87 23.65
N ARG A 171 24.87 24.75 22.65
CA ARG A 171 23.55 25.43 22.65
C ARG A 171 22.69 24.97 23.81
N ILE A 172 22.63 23.68 24.12
CA ILE A 172 21.94 23.14 25.30
C ILE A 172 22.44 23.82 26.58
N THR A 173 23.77 23.98 26.73
CA THR A 173 24.38 24.64 27.88
C THR A 173 23.99 26.13 27.95
N VAL A 174 23.96 26.83 26.81
CA VAL A 174 23.59 28.27 26.72
C VAL A 174 22.12 28.53 27.01
N LEU A 175 21.25 27.62 26.55
CA LEU A 175 19.79 27.70 26.78
C LEU A 175 19.44 27.51 28.28
N ASP A 176 20.30 26.81 29.03
CA ASP A 176 20.22 26.60 30.49
C ASP A 176 18.82 26.15 30.94
N ASP A 177 18.22 25.20 30.22
CA ASP A 177 16.93 24.61 30.58
C ASP A 177 17.13 23.22 31.19
N ARG A 178 16.63 23.02 32.40
CA ARG A 178 16.73 21.75 33.13
C ARG A 178 16.12 20.56 32.39
N ARG A 179 15.26 20.83 31.43
CA ARG A 179 14.66 19.83 30.54
C ARG A 179 15.62 19.36 29.46
N LEU A 180 16.67 20.11 29.11
CA LEU A 180 17.66 19.80 28.10
C LEU A 180 18.88 19.15 28.75
N GLY A 181 18.88 17.82 28.87
CA GLY A 181 20.01 17.04 29.37
C GLY A 181 20.92 16.49 28.24
N ALA A 182 21.93 15.72 28.63
CA ALA A 182 22.84 15.07 27.67
C ALA A 182 22.11 14.13 26.71
N SER A 183 21.05 13.46 27.16
CA SER A 183 20.18 12.59 26.35
C SER A 183 19.47 13.32 25.21
N ALA A 184 19.28 14.63 25.28
CA ALA A 184 18.69 15.42 24.21
C ALA A 184 19.55 15.39 22.93
N VAL A 185 20.87 15.36 23.05
CA VAL A 185 21.79 15.27 21.90
C VAL A 185 21.65 13.92 21.20
N ASP A 186 21.56 12.84 21.96
CA ASP A 186 21.44 11.49 21.41
C ASP A 186 20.09 11.31 20.73
N LEU A 187 18.99 11.79 21.35
CA LEU A 187 17.68 11.83 20.72
C LEU A 187 17.68 12.63 19.40
N LEU A 188 18.32 13.81 19.38
CA LEU A 188 18.41 14.60 18.16
C LEU A 188 19.24 13.91 17.09
N ARG A 189 20.35 13.23 17.49
CA ARG A 189 21.18 12.47 16.57
C ARG A 189 20.41 11.34 15.88
N ASP A 190 19.51 10.69 16.60
CA ASP A 190 18.68 9.61 16.08
C ASP A 190 17.50 10.14 15.24
N ALA A 191 16.89 11.26 15.62
CA ALA A 191 15.66 11.75 14.99
C ALA A 191 15.88 12.74 13.80
N VAL A 192 16.97 13.53 13.82
CA VAL A 192 17.27 14.53 12.76
C VAL A 192 17.37 13.90 11.37
N PRO A 193 18.00 12.71 11.18
CA PRO A 193 18.01 12.06 9.87
C PRO A 193 16.62 11.82 9.29
N ALA A 194 15.68 11.31 10.09
CA ALA A 194 14.30 11.10 9.68
C ALA A 194 13.60 12.41 9.31
N THR A 195 13.77 13.45 10.14
CA THR A 195 13.21 14.79 9.90
C THR A 195 13.71 15.40 8.58
N LEU A 196 14.97 15.16 8.22
CA LEU A 196 15.57 15.69 6.99
C LEU A 196 15.14 14.94 5.73
N VAL A 197 14.89 13.65 5.79
CA VAL A 197 14.48 12.87 4.60
C VAL A 197 12.97 12.91 4.38
N LYS A 198 12.19 13.10 5.43
CA LYS A 198 10.72 13.12 5.35
C LYS A 198 10.17 14.09 4.28
N PRO A 199 10.66 15.34 4.15
CA PRO A 199 10.18 16.25 3.12
C PRO A 199 10.24 15.68 1.70
N VAL A 200 11.34 15.07 1.31
CA VAL A 200 11.48 14.51 -0.05
C VAL A 200 10.66 13.24 -0.23
N VAL A 201 10.45 12.46 0.82
CA VAL A 201 9.56 11.28 0.81
C VAL A 201 8.10 11.73 0.66
N ASP A 202 7.64 12.69 1.46
CA ASP A 202 6.27 13.21 1.38
C ASP A 202 5.97 13.84 0.00
N LEU A 203 6.94 14.59 -0.54
CA LEU A 203 6.84 15.14 -1.88
C LEU A 203 6.79 14.06 -2.96
N ALA A 204 7.58 12.98 -2.82
CA ALA A 204 7.51 11.85 -3.74
C ALA A 204 6.13 11.19 -3.72
N VAL A 205 5.56 11.00 -2.52
CA VAL A 205 4.20 10.44 -2.37
C VAL A 205 3.14 11.38 -2.94
N ALA A 206 3.30 12.71 -2.83
CA ALA A 206 2.36 13.69 -3.36
C ALA A 206 2.47 13.89 -4.89
N ALA A 207 3.67 13.70 -5.47
CA ALA A 207 3.94 13.99 -6.87
C ALA A 207 3.12 13.13 -7.84
N PRO A 208 2.68 13.67 -8.99
CA PRO A 208 2.07 12.87 -10.07
C PRO A 208 3.04 11.82 -10.64
N ASP A 209 4.31 12.18 -10.82
CA ASP A 209 5.41 11.27 -11.14
C ASP A 209 6.39 11.21 -9.94
N PRO A 210 6.32 10.15 -9.13
CA PRO A 210 7.12 10.03 -7.93
C PRO A 210 8.57 9.62 -8.18
N ALA A 211 8.91 9.08 -9.34
CA ALA A 211 10.18 8.39 -9.60
C ALA A 211 11.40 9.26 -9.31
N ARG A 212 11.36 10.54 -9.74
CA ARG A 212 12.43 11.51 -9.55
C ARG A 212 12.72 11.77 -8.07
N LEU A 213 11.69 12.14 -7.31
CA LEU A 213 11.83 12.46 -5.88
C LEU A 213 12.14 11.22 -5.04
N ALA A 214 11.56 10.06 -5.37
CA ALA A 214 11.93 8.80 -4.75
C ALA A 214 13.40 8.43 -4.98
N ALA A 215 13.97 8.74 -6.15
CA ALA A 215 15.40 8.57 -6.41
C ALA A 215 16.25 9.51 -5.54
N HIS A 216 15.82 10.75 -5.30
CA HIS A 216 16.48 11.66 -4.37
C HIS A 216 16.39 11.16 -2.92
N ALA A 217 15.23 10.70 -2.47
CA ALA A 217 15.06 10.12 -1.13
C ALA A 217 16.04 8.96 -0.88
N ARG A 218 16.22 8.04 -1.85
CA ARG A 218 17.16 6.90 -1.74
C ARG A 218 18.63 7.32 -1.68
N ARG A 219 18.97 8.52 -2.16
CA ARG A 219 20.33 9.08 -2.09
C ARG A 219 20.58 9.91 -0.83
N TRP A 220 19.55 10.12 -0.02
CA TRP A 220 19.66 10.90 1.19
C TRP A 220 20.58 10.21 2.21
N PRO A 221 21.43 10.97 2.96
CA PRO A 221 22.43 10.39 3.84
C PRO A 221 21.85 9.94 5.20
N VAL A 222 20.89 9.04 5.16
CA VAL A 222 20.24 8.47 6.34
C VAL A 222 20.48 6.96 6.39
N PRO A 223 20.39 6.32 7.58
CA PRO A 223 20.37 4.87 7.70
C PRO A 223 19.23 4.27 6.83
N ALA A 224 19.49 3.10 6.24
CA ALA A 224 18.51 2.43 5.38
C ALA A 224 17.19 2.16 6.12
N SER A 225 17.26 1.71 7.38
CA SER A 225 16.08 1.49 8.21
C SER A 225 15.23 2.74 8.40
N VAL A 226 15.88 3.90 8.64
CA VAL A 226 15.17 5.18 8.78
C VAL A 226 14.45 5.56 7.48
N LEU A 227 15.07 5.34 6.33
CA LEU A 227 14.42 5.59 5.04
C LEU A 227 13.24 4.64 4.81
N GLU A 228 13.42 3.35 5.10
CA GLU A 228 12.35 2.34 4.97
C GLU A 228 11.15 2.70 5.86
N ASP A 229 11.38 3.05 7.14
CA ASP A 229 10.32 3.47 8.06
C ASP A 229 9.55 4.70 7.52
N GLN A 230 10.27 5.70 6.98
CA GLN A 230 9.65 6.90 6.41
C GLN A 230 8.85 6.59 5.13
N LEU A 231 9.35 5.69 4.28
CA LEU A 231 8.65 5.24 3.08
C LEU A 231 7.39 4.44 3.44
N GLU A 232 7.48 3.55 4.42
CA GLU A 232 6.35 2.76 4.90
C GLU A 232 5.25 3.66 5.48
N GLU A 233 5.61 4.57 6.38
CA GLU A 233 4.69 5.55 6.97
C GLU A 233 4.00 6.40 5.89
N ALA A 234 4.77 6.96 4.96
CA ALA A 234 4.25 7.87 3.95
C ALA A 234 3.38 7.17 2.89
N THR A 235 3.67 5.90 2.57
CA THR A 235 2.90 5.13 1.58
C THR A 235 1.71 4.40 2.17
N ALA A 236 1.58 4.29 3.49
CA ALA A 236 0.48 3.59 4.15
C ALA A 236 -0.92 4.01 3.63
N PRO A 237 -1.25 5.32 3.48
CA PRO A 237 -2.56 5.73 2.95
C PRO A 237 -2.80 5.29 1.49
N LEU A 238 -1.74 5.18 0.68
CA LEU A 238 -1.85 4.69 -0.69
C LEU A 238 -2.17 3.18 -0.72
N PHE A 239 -1.54 2.40 0.15
CA PHE A 239 -1.84 0.98 0.30
C PHE A 239 -3.26 0.75 0.83
N ASP A 240 -3.71 1.55 1.79
CA ASP A 240 -5.06 1.43 2.36
C ASP A 240 -6.13 1.73 1.30
N ARG A 241 -5.91 2.78 0.51
CA ARG A 241 -6.78 3.09 -0.64
C ARG A 241 -6.77 1.98 -1.69
N LEU A 242 -5.59 1.44 -2.00
CA LEU A 242 -5.45 0.33 -2.94
C LEU A 242 -6.19 -0.92 -2.43
N GLY A 243 -6.03 -1.25 -1.14
CA GLY A 243 -6.73 -2.34 -0.48
C GLY A 243 -8.26 -2.19 -0.56
N THR A 244 -8.77 -0.97 -0.33
CA THR A 244 -10.19 -0.66 -0.48
C THR A 244 -10.68 -0.90 -1.92
N LEU A 245 -9.97 -0.36 -2.93
CA LEU A 245 -10.32 -0.55 -4.34
C LEU A 245 -10.32 -2.03 -4.75
N MET A 246 -9.32 -2.79 -4.30
CA MET A 246 -9.24 -4.22 -4.59
C MET A 246 -10.31 -5.02 -3.83
N GLY A 247 -10.61 -4.64 -2.59
CA GLY A 247 -11.66 -5.24 -1.78
C GLY A 247 -13.05 -5.01 -2.39
N GLU A 248 -13.36 -3.79 -2.80
CA GLU A 248 -14.62 -3.45 -3.47
C GLU A 248 -14.77 -4.20 -4.81
N ALA A 249 -13.68 -4.31 -5.58
CA ALA A 249 -13.66 -5.06 -6.83
C ALA A 249 -13.85 -6.57 -6.61
N GLY A 250 -13.33 -7.13 -5.50
CA GLY A 250 -13.43 -8.56 -5.16
C GLY A 250 -14.66 -8.97 -4.36
N ALA A 251 -15.36 -8.03 -3.72
CA ALA A 251 -16.39 -8.31 -2.71
C ALA A 251 -17.75 -8.79 -3.24
N ALA A 252 -17.91 -9.02 -4.54
CA ALA A 252 -19.22 -9.40 -5.11
C ALA A 252 -19.17 -10.74 -5.89
N PRO A 253 -18.95 -11.90 -5.24
CA PRO A 253 -18.95 -13.18 -5.96
C PRO A 253 -20.32 -13.48 -6.61
N ASP A 254 -21.45 -13.09 -6.00
CA ASP A 254 -22.80 -13.29 -6.56
C ASP A 254 -23.23 -12.22 -7.57
N ARG A 255 -22.51 -11.11 -7.65
CA ARG A 255 -22.74 -10.00 -8.57
C ARG A 255 -21.55 -9.78 -9.51
N CYS A 256 -20.60 -10.73 -9.56
CA CYS A 256 -19.40 -10.59 -10.37
C CYS A 256 -19.73 -10.21 -11.80
N ARG A 257 -19.57 -8.96 -12.12
CA ARG A 257 -19.42 -8.48 -13.48
C ARG A 257 -17.93 -8.48 -13.78
N PRO A 258 -17.36 -9.56 -14.32
CA PRO A 258 -15.90 -9.68 -14.50
C PRO A 258 -15.34 -8.53 -15.33
N ILE A 259 -16.16 -7.97 -16.24
CA ILE A 259 -15.80 -6.81 -17.06
C ILE A 259 -15.61 -5.57 -16.19
N ASP A 260 -16.56 -5.29 -15.29
CA ASP A 260 -16.52 -4.09 -14.44
C ASP A 260 -15.34 -4.20 -13.46
N THR A 261 -15.13 -5.38 -12.86
CA THR A 261 -13.99 -5.64 -11.96
C THR A 261 -12.66 -5.47 -12.68
N ALA A 262 -12.49 -6.07 -13.86
CA ALA A 262 -11.27 -5.92 -14.64
C ALA A 262 -11.04 -4.47 -15.08
N SER A 263 -12.10 -3.70 -15.41
CA SER A 263 -11.99 -2.27 -15.71
C SER A 263 -11.47 -1.49 -14.50
N VAL A 264 -11.99 -1.73 -13.30
CA VAL A 264 -11.48 -1.12 -12.05
C VAL A 264 -9.99 -1.44 -11.85
N VAL A 265 -9.59 -2.70 -12.08
CA VAL A 265 -8.17 -3.08 -11.97
C VAL A 265 -7.32 -2.31 -12.97
N HIS A 266 -7.73 -2.24 -14.23
CA HIS A 266 -6.94 -1.55 -15.26
C HIS A 266 -6.91 -0.02 -15.08
N GLU A 267 -8.04 0.60 -14.73
CA GLU A 267 -8.19 2.06 -14.69
C GLU A 267 -7.71 2.68 -13.38
N HIS A 268 -7.78 1.93 -12.26
CA HIS A 268 -7.50 2.47 -10.95
C HIS A 268 -6.39 1.73 -10.19
N VAL A 269 -6.44 0.38 -10.16
CA VAL A 269 -5.47 -0.41 -9.40
C VAL A 269 -4.09 -0.41 -10.06
N MET A 270 -3.99 -0.67 -11.36
CA MET A 270 -2.70 -0.71 -12.06
C MET A 270 -1.95 0.64 -12.05
N PRO A 271 -2.60 1.79 -12.25
CA PRO A 271 -1.94 3.09 -12.07
C PRO A 271 -1.45 3.33 -10.65
N ALA A 272 -2.24 2.95 -9.63
CA ALA A 272 -1.83 3.06 -8.23
C ALA A 272 -0.63 2.16 -7.91
N LEU A 273 -0.61 0.93 -8.41
CA LEU A 273 0.53 0.01 -8.28
C LEU A 273 1.79 0.55 -8.95
N ARG A 274 1.69 1.10 -10.17
CA ARG A 274 2.84 1.74 -10.85
C ARG A 274 3.40 2.89 -10.03
N ARG A 275 2.54 3.70 -9.42
CA ARG A 275 2.94 4.79 -8.54
C ARG A 275 3.63 4.26 -7.28
N LEU A 276 3.10 3.22 -6.65
CA LEU A 276 3.73 2.57 -5.49
C LEU A 276 5.07 1.95 -5.86
N ASP A 277 5.18 1.25 -6.99
CA ASP A 277 6.43 0.65 -7.47
C ASP A 277 7.55 1.70 -7.66
N ALA A 278 7.21 2.90 -8.12
CA ALA A 278 8.18 3.99 -8.26
C ALA A 278 8.73 4.47 -6.91
N ILE A 279 7.91 4.43 -5.84
CA ILE A 279 8.27 4.87 -4.49
C ILE A 279 8.89 3.72 -3.70
N VAL A 280 8.21 2.58 -3.65
CA VAL A 280 8.54 1.36 -2.89
C VAL A 280 8.54 0.14 -3.82
N PRO A 281 9.63 -0.08 -4.58
CA PRO A 281 9.72 -1.14 -5.60
C PRO A 281 9.44 -2.53 -5.03
N HIS A 282 8.65 -3.31 -5.75
CA HIS A 282 8.22 -4.65 -5.33
C HIS A 282 9.39 -5.64 -5.09
N GLU A 283 10.55 -5.42 -5.72
CA GLU A 283 11.75 -6.25 -5.51
C GLU A 283 12.32 -6.11 -4.09
N ARG A 284 11.99 -5.03 -3.38
CA ARG A 284 12.49 -4.71 -2.05
C ARG A 284 11.40 -4.64 -0.99
N HIS A 285 10.15 -4.39 -1.40
CA HIS A 285 9.03 -4.16 -0.50
C HIS A 285 7.96 -5.24 -0.67
N ARG A 286 7.88 -6.14 0.31
CA ARG A 286 6.93 -7.26 0.30
C ARG A 286 5.47 -6.82 0.17
N ARG A 287 5.10 -5.66 0.75
CA ARG A 287 3.74 -5.13 0.68
C ARG A 287 3.36 -4.76 -0.76
N THR A 288 4.29 -4.17 -1.52
CA THR A 288 4.08 -3.87 -2.95
C THR A 288 4.00 -5.16 -3.77
N ALA A 289 4.88 -6.13 -3.51
CA ALA A 289 4.83 -7.44 -4.17
C ALA A 289 3.48 -8.14 -3.93
N ALA A 290 3.02 -8.19 -2.67
CA ALA A 290 1.73 -8.79 -2.32
C ALA A 290 0.54 -8.06 -2.97
N ALA A 291 0.58 -6.73 -3.05
CA ALA A 291 -0.46 -5.95 -3.72
C ALA A 291 -0.51 -6.23 -5.24
N ARG A 292 0.64 -6.41 -5.89
CA ARG A 292 0.73 -6.82 -7.30
C ARG A 292 0.16 -8.22 -7.52
N ASP A 293 0.52 -9.18 -6.66
CA ASP A 293 -0.02 -10.55 -6.73
C ASP A 293 -1.54 -10.57 -6.50
N GLY A 294 -2.05 -9.76 -5.58
CA GLY A 294 -3.48 -9.61 -5.38
C GLY A 294 -4.23 -9.09 -6.62
N ALA A 295 -3.69 -8.05 -7.28
CA ALA A 295 -4.26 -7.52 -8.52
C ALA A 295 -4.18 -8.53 -9.67
N ALA A 296 -3.07 -9.27 -9.78
CA ALA A 296 -2.88 -10.35 -10.74
C ALA A 296 -3.92 -11.46 -10.54
N THR A 297 -4.17 -11.84 -9.29
CA THR A 297 -5.19 -12.83 -8.93
C THR A 297 -6.59 -12.37 -9.28
N LEU A 298 -6.92 -11.08 -9.05
CA LEU A 298 -8.22 -10.51 -9.46
C LEU A 298 -8.44 -10.62 -10.97
N LEU A 299 -7.44 -10.26 -11.80
CA LEU A 299 -7.52 -10.39 -13.26
C LEU A 299 -7.66 -11.84 -13.70
N ASN A 300 -6.90 -12.75 -13.08
CA ASN A 300 -7.01 -14.18 -13.32
C ASN A 300 -8.45 -14.69 -13.04
N ASN A 301 -9.01 -14.30 -11.90
CA ASN A 301 -10.37 -14.70 -11.53
C ASN A 301 -11.43 -14.10 -12.48
N CYS A 302 -11.25 -12.85 -12.90
CA CYS A 302 -12.12 -12.23 -13.91
C CYS A 302 -12.07 -13.00 -15.23
N ALA A 303 -10.87 -13.40 -15.68
CA ALA A 303 -10.70 -14.14 -16.92
C ALA A 303 -11.38 -15.52 -16.87
N THR A 304 -11.14 -16.27 -15.79
CA THR A 304 -11.73 -17.62 -15.60
C THR A 304 -13.26 -17.53 -15.48
N PHE A 305 -13.77 -16.55 -14.74
CA PHE A 305 -15.21 -16.35 -14.58
C PHE A 305 -15.89 -15.94 -15.90
N LEU A 306 -15.27 -15.04 -16.67
CA LEU A 306 -15.77 -14.61 -17.98
C LEU A 306 -15.83 -15.79 -18.97
N LEU A 307 -14.80 -16.65 -18.96
CA LEU A 307 -14.80 -17.87 -19.78
C LEU A 307 -15.91 -18.84 -19.37
N GLY A 308 -16.17 -18.97 -18.06
CA GLY A 308 -17.26 -19.80 -17.54
C GLY A 308 -18.63 -19.31 -17.98
N GLN A 309 -18.82 -17.99 -18.08
CA GLN A 309 -20.09 -17.40 -18.51
C GLN A 309 -20.31 -17.39 -20.03
N SER A 310 -19.27 -17.06 -20.78
CA SER A 310 -19.35 -16.69 -22.20
C SER A 310 -18.63 -17.66 -23.13
N GLY A 311 -17.94 -18.66 -22.59
CA GLY A 311 -17.19 -19.65 -23.36
C GLY A 311 -16.10 -19.01 -24.23
N SER A 312 -15.85 -19.61 -25.39
CA SER A 312 -14.79 -19.18 -26.31
C SER A 312 -15.02 -17.81 -26.95
N THR A 313 -16.24 -17.28 -26.91
CA THR A 313 -16.53 -15.93 -27.45
C THR A 313 -15.77 -14.85 -26.66
N ALA A 314 -15.48 -15.12 -25.41
CA ALA A 314 -14.74 -14.22 -24.53
C ALA A 314 -13.23 -14.53 -24.45
N ALA A 315 -12.73 -15.52 -25.20
CA ALA A 315 -11.34 -15.99 -25.11
C ALA A 315 -10.31 -14.88 -25.33
N GLY A 316 -10.56 -13.96 -26.27
CA GLY A 316 -9.66 -12.82 -26.52
C GLY A 316 -9.55 -11.87 -25.33
N GLN A 317 -10.68 -11.54 -24.70
CA GLN A 317 -10.72 -10.68 -23.53
C GLN A 317 -10.09 -11.36 -22.31
N ALA A 318 -10.41 -12.63 -22.06
CA ALA A 318 -9.83 -13.42 -20.99
C ALA A 318 -8.30 -13.52 -21.14
N ARG A 319 -7.82 -13.74 -22.39
CA ARG A 319 -6.37 -13.76 -22.68
C ARG A 319 -5.69 -12.45 -22.31
N GLN A 320 -6.28 -11.32 -22.70
CA GLN A 320 -5.75 -10.00 -22.37
C GLN A 320 -5.61 -9.81 -20.85
N TRP A 321 -6.61 -10.24 -20.07
CA TRP A 321 -6.56 -10.12 -18.61
C TRP A 321 -5.54 -11.06 -17.98
N LEU A 322 -5.40 -12.29 -18.50
CA LEU A 322 -4.37 -13.21 -18.05
C LEU A 322 -2.96 -12.70 -18.38
N ASP A 323 -2.77 -12.07 -19.54
CA ASP A 323 -1.49 -11.46 -19.91
C ASP A 323 -1.15 -10.29 -18.96
N SER A 324 -2.11 -9.40 -18.70
CA SER A 324 -1.93 -8.31 -17.72
C SER A 324 -1.68 -8.84 -16.30
N GLY A 325 -2.37 -9.89 -15.89
CA GLY A 325 -2.13 -10.56 -14.61
C GLY A 325 -0.72 -11.16 -14.53
N HIS A 326 -0.27 -11.80 -15.58
CA HIS A 326 1.08 -12.38 -15.64
C HIS A 326 2.18 -11.31 -15.54
N GLU A 327 2.01 -10.14 -16.16
CA GLU A 327 2.92 -9.00 -16.03
C GLU A 327 2.96 -8.41 -14.61
N LEU A 328 1.83 -8.46 -13.90
CA LEU A 328 1.75 -8.00 -12.51
C LEU A 328 2.33 -9.00 -11.52
N ALA A 329 2.20 -10.30 -11.76
CA ALA A 329 2.56 -11.35 -10.82
C ALA A 329 4.04 -11.33 -10.45
N VAL A 330 4.32 -11.29 -9.15
CA VAL A 330 5.67 -11.31 -8.56
C VAL A 330 5.96 -12.69 -7.97
N GLY A 331 5.02 -13.23 -7.19
CA GLY A 331 5.15 -14.53 -6.54
C GLY A 331 5.12 -15.70 -7.53
N ASP A 332 5.97 -16.70 -7.30
CA ASP A 332 6.09 -17.86 -8.20
C ASP A 332 4.79 -18.68 -8.28
N GLU A 333 4.00 -18.73 -7.22
CA GLU A 333 2.73 -19.44 -7.19
C GLU A 333 1.68 -18.72 -8.04
N THR A 334 1.51 -17.41 -7.83
CA THR A 334 0.61 -16.58 -8.64
C THR A 334 0.96 -16.64 -10.11
N ARG A 335 2.24 -16.52 -10.42
CA ARG A 335 2.75 -16.61 -11.82
C ARG A 335 2.47 -17.97 -12.45
N ARG A 336 2.73 -19.06 -11.72
CA ARG A 336 2.45 -20.43 -12.22
C ARG A 336 0.97 -20.67 -12.46
N THR A 337 0.10 -20.22 -11.56
CA THR A 337 -1.36 -20.35 -11.72
C THR A 337 -1.85 -19.62 -12.96
N ILE A 338 -1.41 -18.39 -13.17
CA ILE A 338 -1.82 -17.60 -14.34
C ILE A 338 -1.27 -18.22 -15.63
N GLU A 339 -0.01 -18.68 -15.64
CA GLU A 339 0.59 -19.33 -16.81
C GLU A 339 -0.12 -20.64 -17.17
N GLN A 340 -0.52 -21.40 -16.16
CA GLN A 340 -1.34 -22.59 -16.37
C GLN A 340 -2.67 -22.23 -17.04
N ASN A 341 -3.41 -21.24 -16.51
CA ASN A 341 -4.69 -20.80 -17.08
C ASN A 341 -4.51 -20.25 -18.51
N ARG A 342 -3.40 -19.56 -18.81
CA ARG A 342 -3.06 -19.11 -20.17
C ARG A 342 -2.87 -20.29 -21.11
N THR A 343 -2.12 -21.29 -20.68
CA THR A 343 -1.85 -22.50 -21.48
C THR A 343 -3.13 -23.26 -21.75
N GLU A 344 -3.98 -23.43 -20.74
CA GLU A 344 -5.27 -24.10 -20.84
C GLU A 344 -6.22 -23.35 -21.79
N LEU A 345 -6.26 -22.02 -21.72
CA LEU A 345 -7.02 -21.19 -22.66
C LEU A 345 -6.56 -21.35 -24.10
N ASP A 346 -5.24 -21.33 -24.34
CA ASP A 346 -4.67 -21.51 -25.69
C ASP A 346 -5.00 -22.88 -26.26
N GLU A 347 -4.94 -23.91 -25.43
CA GLU A 347 -5.28 -25.26 -25.83
C GLU A 347 -6.77 -25.40 -26.15
N MET A 348 -7.64 -24.82 -25.31
CA MET A 348 -9.08 -24.76 -25.56
C MET A 348 -9.37 -24.07 -26.91
N VAL A 349 -8.81 -22.89 -27.15
CA VAL A 349 -8.99 -22.15 -28.41
C VAL A 349 -8.52 -22.97 -29.62
N ARG A 350 -7.36 -23.63 -29.52
CA ARG A 350 -6.81 -24.48 -30.57
C ARG A 350 -7.72 -25.66 -30.90
N VAL A 351 -8.21 -26.34 -29.86
CA VAL A 351 -9.12 -27.48 -30.03
C VAL A 351 -10.43 -27.04 -30.73
N LEU A 352 -11.02 -25.92 -30.29
CA LEU A 352 -12.22 -25.39 -30.90
C LEU A 352 -12.02 -24.94 -32.34
N GLN A 353 -10.86 -24.39 -32.68
CA GLN A 353 -10.53 -24.04 -34.06
C GLN A 353 -10.46 -25.29 -34.96
N ILE A 354 -9.78 -26.36 -34.54
CA ILE A 354 -9.73 -27.62 -35.25
C ILE A 354 -11.14 -28.17 -35.49
N PHE A 355 -12.01 -28.14 -34.48
CA PHE A 355 -13.38 -28.58 -34.62
C PHE A 355 -14.17 -27.74 -35.62
N ARG A 356 -14.05 -26.42 -35.57
CA ARG A 356 -14.70 -25.51 -36.53
C ARG A 356 -14.27 -25.81 -37.96
N GLU A 357 -12.98 -26.04 -38.21
CA GLU A 357 -12.43 -26.38 -39.51
C GLU A 357 -12.98 -27.72 -40.01
N GLN A 358 -13.00 -28.75 -39.15
CA GLN A 358 -13.56 -30.06 -39.50
C GLN A 358 -15.06 -30.00 -39.82
N ILE A 359 -15.83 -29.28 -38.99
CA ILE A 359 -17.26 -29.11 -39.24
C ILE A 359 -17.50 -28.33 -40.54
N SER A 360 -16.75 -27.26 -40.77
CA SER A 360 -16.82 -26.47 -42.00
C SER A 360 -16.51 -27.29 -43.25
N ALA A 361 -15.47 -28.15 -43.18
CA ALA A 361 -15.10 -29.07 -44.28
C ALA A 361 -16.23 -30.08 -44.58
N LEU A 362 -16.87 -30.64 -43.54
CA LEU A 362 -18.01 -31.54 -43.72
C LEU A 362 -19.19 -30.85 -44.38
N VAL A 363 -19.46 -29.61 -43.97
CA VAL A 363 -20.55 -28.77 -44.54
C VAL A 363 -20.26 -28.45 -46.01
N ALA A 364 -19.05 -28.00 -46.32
CA ALA A 364 -18.59 -27.70 -47.68
C ALA A 364 -18.68 -28.92 -48.60
N ALA A 365 -18.41 -30.13 -48.08
CA ALA A 365 -18.56 -31.40 -48.79
C ALA A 365 -20.04 -31.87 -48.90
N GLY A 366 -21.03 -31.07 -48.47
CA GLY A 366 -22.44 -31.47 -48.50
C GLY A 366 -22.86 -32.48 -47.42
N ARG A 367 -21.91 -32.86 -46.53
CA ARG A 367 -22.11 -33.89 -45.48
C ARG A 367 -22.74 -33.33 -44.20
N THR A 368 -23.76 -32.49 -44.32
CA THR A 368 -24.40 -31.79 -43.20
C THR A 368 -24.96 -32.72 -42.12
N ALA A 369 -25.45 -33.91 -42.52
CA ALA A 369 -25.94 -34.92 -41.57
C ALA A 369 -24.78 -35.48 -40.68
N GLN A 370 -23.58 -35.66 -41.26
CA GLN A 370 -22.39 -36.11 -40.51
C GLN A 370 -21.90 -35.00 -39.58
N ALA A 371 -21.85 -33.75 -40.04
CA ALA A 371 -21.53 -32.58 -39.20
C ALA A 371 -22.46 -32.48 -37.98
N ARG A 372 -23.77 -32.61 -38.17
CA ARG A 372 -24.76 -32.63 -37.08
C ARG A 372 -24.55 -33.81 -36.12
N LYS A 373 -24.27 -34.98 -36.63
CA LYS A 373 -24.00 -36.18 -35.81
C LYS A 373 -22.75 -35.96 -34.94
N ALA A 374 -21.69 -35.41 -35.52
CA ALA A 374 -20.47 -35.07 -34.79
C ALA A 374 -20.69 -34.04 -33.70
N LEU A 375 -21.39 -32.91 -34.00
CA LEU A 375 -21.72 -31.89 -33.05
C LEU A 375 -22.62 -32.39 -31.91
N ARG A 376 -23.61 -33.23 -32.17
CA ARG A 376 -24.46 -33.84 -31.14
C ARG A 376 -23.71 -34.81 -30.26
N ARG A 377 -22.68 -35.49 -30.80
CA ARG A 377 -21.80 -36.31 -29.97
C ARG A 377 -20.96 -35.45 -29.05
N LEU A 378 -20.31 -34.41 -29.59
CA LEU A 378 -19.55 -33.45 -28.82
C LEU A 378 -20.41 -32.76 -27.72
N ARG A 379 -21.65 -32.36 -28.06
CA ARG A 379 -22.56 -31.76 -27.09
C ARG A 379 -22.84 -32.67 -25.89
N ARG A 380 -22.91 -33.99 -26.13
CA ARG A 380 -23.09 -34.98 -25.05
C ARG A 380 -21.80 -35.21 -24.25
N GLU A 381 -20.65 -35.15 -24.89
CA GLU A 381 -19.35 -35.32 -24.25
C GLU A 381 -19.02 -34.06 -23.38
N PHE A 382 -19.30 -32.87 -23.88
CA PHE A 382 -18.99 -31.61 -23.19
C PHE A 382 -20.10 -31.12 -22.22
N GLY A 383 -21.27 -31.77 -22.19
CA GLY A 383 -22.30 -31.54 -21.18
C GLY A 383 -22.65 -30.08 -20.98
N ASP A 384 -22.46 -29.58 -19.75
CA ASP A 384 -22.74 -28.19 -19.35
C ASP A 384 -21.47 -27.29 -19.36
N SER A 385 -20.43 -27.72 -20.08
CA SER A 385 -19.21 -26.93 -20.20
C SER A 385 -19.39 -25.62 -20.97
N PRO A 386 -18.51 -24.64 -20.79
CA PRO A 386 -18.55 -23.38 -21.55
C PRO A 386 -18.55 -23.56 -23.08
N VAL A 387 -17.99 -24.65 -23.57
CA VAL A 387 -17.95 -25.02 -24.99
C VAL A 387 -19.32 -25.48 -25.52
N ALA A 388 -20.20 -25.93 -24.65
CA ALA A 388 -21.52 -26.45 -25.01
C ALA A 388 -22.40 -25.42 -25.73
N GLY A 389 -22.36 -24.15 -25.26
CA GLY A 389 -23.09 -23.06 -25.90
C GLY A 389 -22.66 -22.81 -27.34
N GLU A 390 -21.39 -22.93 -27.64
CA GLU A 390 -20.85 -22.79 -29.00
C GLU A 390 -21.23 -23.96 -29.89
N ILE A 391 -21.19 -25.20 -29.36
CA ILE A 391 -21.68 -26.37 -30.08
C ILE A 391 -23.15 -26.22 -30.42
N ASP A 392 -23.97 -25.68 -29.50
CA ASP A 392 -25.37 -25.42 -29.72
C ASP A 392 -25.61 -24.34 -30.80
N GLN A 393 -24.79 -23.30 -30.85
CA GLN A 393 -24.83 -22.30 -31.95
C GLN A 393 -24.48 -22.91 -33.29
N LEU A 394 -23.44 -23.75 -33.37
CA LEU A 394 -23.07 -24.47 -34.60
C LEU A 394 -24.16 -25.43 -35.03
N LEU A 395 -24.82 -26.13 -34.09
CA LEU A 395 -25.96 -26.99 -34.36
C LEU A 395 -27.17 -26.21 -34.89
N ALA A 396 -27.47 -25.02 -34.32
CA ALA A 396 -28.52 -24.13 -34.77
C ALA A 396 -28.28 -23.63 -36.20
N GLY A 397 -27.02 -23.25 -36.53
CA GLY A 397 -26.63 -22.83 -37.90
C GLY A 397 -26.74 -23.91 -38.94
N LEU A 398 -26.68 -25.19 -38.55
CA LEU A 398 -26.89 -26.33 -39.46
C LEU A 398 -28.34 -26.81 -39.55
N SER A 399 -29.29 -26.25 -38.78
CA SER A 399 -30.69 -26.65 -38.84
C SER A 399 -31.40 -26.08 -40.07
N PRO A 400 -32.13 -26.89 -40.86
CA PRO A 400 -33.02 -26.34 -41.89
C PRO A 400 -34.13 -25.50 -41.19
N TRP A 401 -34.25 -24.28 -41.64
CA TRP A 401 -35.13 -23.22 -41.15
C TRP A 401 -36.42 -23.71 -40.44
N ARG A 402 -36.51 -23.49 -39.13
CA ARG A 402 -37.81 -23.41 -38.43
C ARG A 402 -37.87 -22.06 -37.72
N PRO A 403 -39.00 -21.32 -37.81
CA PRO A 403 -39.12 -20.04 -37.16
C PRO A 403 -39.00 -20.20 -35.65
N ALA A 404 -38.22 -19.34 -35.04
CA ALA A 404 -37.92 -19.35 -33.62
C ALA A 404 -39.18 -19.07 -32.78
N VAL A 405 -39.58 -20.05 -31.98
CA VAL A 405 -40.43 -19.81 -30.81
C VAL A 405 -39.48 -19.51 -29.64
N VAL A 406 -39.41 -18.25 -29.28
CA VAL A 406 -38.71 -17.79 -28.08
C VAL A 406 -39.40 -18.38 -26.87
N ARG A 407 -38.76 -19.35 -26.21
CA ARG A 407 -39.13 -19.77 -24.86
C ARG A 407 -38.01 -19.40 -23.92
N SER A 408 -38.34 -18.52 -22.97
CA SER A 408 -37.50 -18.14 -21.85
C SER A 408 -37.10 -19.36 -20.99
N PRO A 409 -35.87 -19.50 -20.53
CA PRO A 409 -35.48 -20.62 -19.67
C PRO A 409 -36.00 -20.40 -18.25
N VAL A 410 -36.83 -21.33 -17.79
CA VAL A 410 -37.17 -21.50 -16.37
C VAL A 410 -36.11 -22.38 -15.72
N TRP A 411 -35.52 -21.92 -14.65
CA TRP A 411 -34.55 -22.60 -13.80
C TRP A 411 -35.20 -23.80 -13.08
N LEU A 412 -34.55 -24.94 -13.11
CA LEU A 412 -34.67 -25.99 -12.09
C LEU A 412 -33.36 -26.78 -11.93
N PRO A 413 -32.91 -27.01 -10.70
CA PRO A 413 -31.66 -27.73 -10.42
C PRO A 413 -31.94 -29.23 -10.19
N ARG A 414 -31.06 -30.10 -10.61
CA ARG A 414 -30.72 -31.43 -10.09
C ARG A 414 -30.30 -32.42 -11.18
N LEU A 415 -29.12 -32.96 -10.94
CA LEU A 415 -28.63 -34.32 -11.26
C LEU A 415 -27.23 -34.32 -11.90
N ALA A 416 -26.24 -34.23 -11.02
CA ALA A 416 -24.90 -34.71 -11.30
C ALA A 416 -24.69 -36.04 -10.58
N ARG A 417 -24.67 -37.13 -11.31
CA ARG A 417 -23.94 -38.35 -10.94
C ARG A 417 -23.93 -39.34 -12.12
N ARG A 418 -22.74 -39.80 -12.41
CA ARG A 418 -22.30 -40.91 -13.29
C ARG A 418 -21.84 -40.46 -14.66
N LEU A 419 -20.52 -40.52 -14.86
CA LEU A 419 -19.86 -41.20 -15.98
C LEU A 419 -18.34 -40.97 -15.94
N ALA A 420 -17.59 -42.02 -15.81
CA ALA A 420 -16.24 -42.23 -16.33
C ALA A 420 -16.32 -43.48 -17.22
N PRO A 421 -15.42 -43.79 -18.11
CA PRO A 421 -14.36 -43.07 -18.79
C PRO A 421 -14.37 -43.29 -20.33
N VAL A 422 -13.82 -42.35 -21.12
CA VAL A 422 -13.24 -42.71 -22.45
C VAL A 422 -11.93 -41.95 -22.65
N VAL A 423 -10.90 -42.71 -22.72
CA VAL A 423 -9.50 -42.35 -22.81
C VAL A 423 -9.11 -41.97 -24.25
N GLY A 424 -8.40 -40.84 -24.38
CA GLY A 424 -7.58 -40.56 -25.59
C GLY A 424 -7.66 -39.12 -26.10
N LEU A 425 -8.86 -38.51 -26.22
CA LEU A 425 -9.02 -37.10 -26.61
C LEU A 425 -9.50 -36.24 -25.42
N ALA A 426 -9.99 -36.92 -24.39
CA ALA A 426 -10.46 -36.34 -23.14
C ALA A 426 -9.33 -35.90 -22.19
N ALA A 427 -8.09 -36.36 -22.42
CA ALA A 427 -6.96 -36.00 -21.53
C ALA A 427 -6.53 -34.53 -21.67
N VAL A 428 -6.70 -33.93 -22.85
CA VAL A 428 -6.34 -32.54 -23.11
C VAL A 428 -7.45 -31.58 -22.67
N THR A 429 -8.71 -32.04 -22.79
CA THR A 429 -9.86 -31.26 -22.33
C THR A 429 -10.27 -31.58 -20.89
N GLY A 430 -9.90 -32.76 -20.38
CA GLY A 430 -10.18 -33.20 -19.02
C GLY A 430 -9.40 -32.44 -17.95
N GLY A 431 -8.21 -31.96 -18.26
CA GLY A 431 -7.42 -31.09 -17.39
C GLY A 431 -8.10 -29.73 -17.16
N LEU A 432 -8.66 -29.15 -18.22
CA LEU A 432 -9.36 -27.87 -18.18
C LEU A 432 -10.62 -27.91 -17.28
N PHE A 433 -11.29 -29.07 -17.24
CA PHE A 433 -12.53 -29.21 -16.48
C PHE A 433 -12.33 -29.74 -15.05
N LEU A 434 -11.20 -30.36 -14.75
CA LEU A 434 -10.88 -30.79 -13.38
C LEU A 434 -10.42 -29.61 -12.49
N LEU A 435 -9.94 -28.54 -13.11
CA LEU A 435 -9.51 -27.32 -12.43
C LEU A 435 -10.57 -26.22 -12.47
N TRP A 436 -11.64 -26.40 -13.27
CA TRP A 436 -12.76 -25.49 -13.28
C TRP A 436 -13.71 -25.82 -12.12
N PRO A 437 -13.99 -24.90 -11.22
CA PRO A 437 -14.97 -25.14 -10.16
C PRO A 437 -16.34 -25.30 -10.83
N SER A 438 -16.74 -26.56 -11.12
CA SER A 438 -18.14 -26.88 -11.36
C SER A 438 -18.89 -26.48 -10.09
N GLY A 439 -19.60 -25.40 -10.16
CA GLY A 439 -20.41 -24.91 -9.06
C GLY A 439 -21.29 -26.04 -8.54
N THR A 440 -21.30 -26.18 -7.21
CA THR A 440 -22.19 -27.01 -6.37
C THR A 440 -21.62 -28.31 -5.78
N GLU A 441 -20.33 -28.47 -5.66
CA GLU A 441 -19.88 -29.25 -4.51
C GLU A 441 -19.32 -28.27 -3.48
N ALA A 442 -19.87 -28.34 -2.27
CA ALA A 442 -19.26 -27.71 -1.12
C ALA A 442 -17.78 -28.07 -1.17
N PRO A 443 -16.87 -27.12 -1.03
CA PRO A 443 -15.46 -27.41 -1.03
C PRO A 443 -15.26 -28.54 -0.06
N ALA A 444 -14.56 -29.59 -0.49
CA ALA A 444 -14.03 -30.57 0.43
C ALA A 444 -13.43 -29.75 1.55
N THR A 445 -13.94 -29.92 2.74
CA THR A 445 -13.40 -29.28 3.94
C THR A 445 -11.91 -29.47 3.88
N VAL A 446 -11.19 -28.40 3.54
CA VAL A 446 -9.75 -28.39 3.73
C VAL A 446 -9.59 -28.75 5.18
N PRO A 447 -8.91 -29.83 5.53
CA PRO A 447 -8.68 -30.15 6.92
C PRO A 447 -7.75 -29.06 7.46
N VAL A 448 -8.33 -27.95 7.90
CA VAL A 448 -7.62 -26.88 8.59
C VAL A 448 -7.07 -27.44 9.90
N PHE A 449 -7.61 -28.57 10.33
CA PHE A 449 -7.17 -29.28 11.52
C PHE A 449 -7.08 -30.77 11.19
N SER A 450 -5.99 -31.42 11.61
CA SER A 450 -5.87 -32.87 11.57
C SER A 450 -7.05 -33.49 12.31
N ASP A 451 -7.44 -34.70 11.94
CA ASP A 451 -8.51 -35.50 12.56
C ASP A 451 -8.41 -35.69 14.10
N GLN A 452 -7.41 -35.09 14.74
CA GLN A 452 -7.17 -35.09 16.17
C GLN A 452 -7.76 -33.90 16.91
N VAL A 453 -8.26 -32.89 16.26
CA VAL A 453 -9.06 -31.85 16.93
C VAL A 453 -10.47 -32.41 17.04
N ALA A 454 -10.73 -33.07 18.17
CA ALA A 454 -12.08 -33.41 18.56
C ALA A 454 -12.96 -32.18 18.43
N ALA A 455 -14.06 -32.32 17.75
CA ALA A 455 -15.13 -31.37 17.48
C ALA A 455 -14.84 -29.93 17.89
N ASN A 456 -14.93 -29.00 16.95
CA ASN A 456 -14.81 -27.54 17.20
C ASN A 456 -15.50 -27.21 18.53
N PRO A 457 -14.80 -26.64 19.51
CA PRO A 457 -15.39 -26.35 20.80
C PRO A 457 -16.55 -25.37 20.60
N PRO A 458 -17.69 -25.52 21.27
CA PRO A 458 -18.84 -24.64 21.09
C PRO A 458 -18.50 -23.19 21.42
N ALA A 459 -19.25 -22.22 20.86
CA ALA A 459 -19.14 -20.82 21.23
C ALA A 459 -19.35 -20.68 22.76
N GLY A 460 -18.59 -19.79 23.39
CA GLY A 460 -18.54 -19.62 24.83
C GLY A 460 -17.55 -20.55 25.53
N THR A 461 -16.75 -21.34 24.80
CA THR A 461 -15.70 -22.19 25.38
C THR A 461 -14.44 -21.37 25.63
N CYS A 462 -13.90 -21.46 26.85
CA CYS A 462 -12.65 -20.80 27.22
C CYS A 462 -11.43 -21.70 27.03
N ILE A 463 -10.35 -21.15 26.48
CA ILE A 463 -9.10 -21.82 26.18
C ILE A 463 -8.08 -21.46 27.26
N ALA A 464 -7.56 -22.43 27.97
CA ALA A 464 -6.75 -22.19 29.15
C ALA A 464 -5.39 -21.56 28.85
N THR A 465 -4.66 -22.04 27.86
CA THR A 465 -3.33 -21.50 27.49
C THR A 465 -3.13 -21.44 25.97
N ARG A 466 -2.25 -20.56 25.53
CA ARG A 466 -1.89 -20.39 24.12
C ARG A 466 -1.16 -21.62 23.57
N GLU A 467 -0.28 -22.22 24.35
CA GLU A 467 0.50 -23.38 23.94
C GLU A 467 -0.40 -24.57 23.60
N LEU A 468 -1.47 -24.79 24.37
CA LEU A 468 -2.44 -25.85 24.10
C LEU A 468 -3.22 -25.61 22.79
N TRP A 469 -3.46 -24.36 22.44
CA TRP A 469 -4.06 -23.99 21.15
C TRP A 469 -3.09 -24.20 19.99
N ASP A 470 -1.85 -23.75 20.15
CA ASP A 470 -0.80 -23.87 19.12
C ASP A 470 -0.42 -25.34 18.88
N ASP A 471 -0.40 -26.17 19.94
CA ASP A 471 -0.15 -27.64 19.87
C ASP A 471 -1.39 -28.44 19.43
N ARG A 472 -2.49 -27.78 19.17
CA ARG A 472 -3.77 -28.40 18.80
C ARG A 472 -4.33 -29.39 19.85
N GLN A 473 -3.95 -29.23 21.08
CA GLN A 473 -4.47 -29.95 22.24
C GLN A 473 -5.34 -29.03 23.09
N ALA A 474 -6.46 -28.56 22.55
CA ALA A 474 -7.34 -27.68 23.30
C ALA A 474 -7.95 -28.40 24.50
N THR A 475 -7.49 -28.06 25.68
CA THR A 475 -8.21 -28.34 26.91
C THR A 475 -9.17 -27.18 27.17
N THR A 476 -10.46 -27.50 27.16
CA THR A 476 -11.51 -26.54 27.49
C THR A 476 -11.69 -26.49 28.99
N THR A 477 -11.85 -25.30 29.56
CA THR A 477 -12.34 -25.14 30.93
C THR A 477 -13.86 -24.95 30.89
N ASP A 478 -14.61 -25.62 31.74
CA ASP A 478 -16.07 -25.52 31.76
C ASP A 478 -16.59 -24.18 32.31
N ALA A 479 -15.74 -23.34 32.88
CA ALA A 479 -16.09 -22.03 33.40
C ALA A 479 -15.09 -20.98 32.96
N CYS A 480 -15.59 -19.91 32.32
CA CYS A 480 -14.80 -18.74 31.95
C CYS A 480 -14.50 -17.82 33.14
N ASP A 481 -14.81 -18.23 34.35
CA ASP A 481 -14.55 -17.47 35.59
C ASP A 481 -13.07 -17.52 36.03
N ASP A 482 -12.32 -18.51 35.54
CA ASP A 482 -10.91 -18.66 35.80
C ASP A 482 -10.06 -17.90 34.74
N PRO A 483 -8.85 -17.44 35.09
CA PRO A 483 -7.95 -16.83 34.12
C PRO A 483 -7.69 -17.76 32.94
N HIS A 484 -8.03 -17.31 31.72
CA HIS A 484 -7.89 -18.07 30.49
C HIS A 484 -7.25 -17.22 29.39
N TRP A 485 -6.67 -17.88 28.37
CA TRP A 485 -5.99 -17.20 27.27
C TRP A 485 -6.96 -16.61 26.24
N GLY A 486 -8.07 -17.27 25.99
CA GLY A 486 -9.05 -16.83 24.99
C GLY A 486 -10.39 -17.53 25.12
N GLU A 487 -11.41 -16.97 24.48
CA GLU A 487 -12.76 -17.50 24.43
C GLU A 487 -13.17 -17.72 22.96
N VAL A 488 -13.86 -18.82 22.68
CA VAL A 488 -14.44 -19.12 21.36
C VAL A 488 -15.75 -18.35 21.21
N LEU A 489 -15.72 -17.24 20.49
CA LEU A 489 -16.91 -16.39 20.26
C LEU A 489 -17.88 -16.99 19.23
N GLY A 490 -17.41 -17.87 18.35
CA GLY A 490 -18.23 -18.52 17.34
C GLY A 490 -17.40 -18.97 16.13
N TYR A 491 -18.08 -19.57 15.18
CA TYR A 491 -17.51 -20.02 13.91
C TYR A 491 -18.19 -19.27 12.78
N PRO A 492 -17.58 -18.19 12.22
CA PRO A 492 -18.14 -17.52 11.05
C PRO A 492 -18.18 -18.50 9.88
N ALA A 493 -19.29 -18.52 9.17
CA ALA A 493 -19.41 -19.29 7.94
C ALA A 493 -18.45 -18.66 6.90
N LEU A 494 -17.25 -19.21 6.77
CA LEU A 494 -16.27 -18.83 5.73
C LEU A 494 -16.71 -19.34 4.34
N SER A 495 -18.02 -19.28 4.04
CA SER A 495 -18.59 -19.64 2.74
C SER A 495 -18.09 -18.80 1.57
N ALA A 496 -17.31 -17.74 1.86
CA ALA A 496 -16.73 -16.83 0.88
C ALA A 496 -15.21 -17.01 0.71
N VAL A 497 -14.58 -18.04 1.30
CA VAL A 497 -13.15 -18.30 1.04
C VAL A 497 -13.01 -18.95 -0.34
N PRO A 498 -12.39 -18.27 -1.31
CA PRO A 498 -12.16 -18.87 -2.62
C PRO A 498 -11.24 -20.09 -2.48
N SER A 499 -11.57 -21.17 -3.14
CA SER A 499 -10.63 -22.26 -3.37
C SER A 499 -9.74 -21.87 -4.59
N PRO A 500 -8.41 -21.96 -4.53
CA PRO A 500 -7.58 -22.58 -3.50
C PRO A 500 -7.33 -21.68 -2.28
N TYR A 501 -6.82 -22.29 -1.20
CA TYR A 501 -6.50 -21.65 0.08
C TYR A 501 -5.79 -20.30 -0.08
N PRO A 502 -6.33 -19.20 0.47
CA PRO A 502 -5.87 -17.84 0.15
C PRO A 502 -4.56 -17.44 0.84
N GLY A 503 -3.94 -18.34 1.61
CA GLY A 503 -2.76 -18.05 2.42
C GLY A 503 -3.08 -17.54 3.84
N GLU A 504 -2.14 -17.74 4.76
CA GLU A 504 -2.31 -17.44 6.19
C GLU A 504 -2.69 -15.98 6.47
N ASP A 505 -2.04 -15.04 5.80
CA ASP A 505 -2.27 -13.60 6.03
C ASP A 505 -3.69 -13.17 5.62
N GLN A 506 -4.25 -13.77 4.58
CA GLN A 506 -5.59 -13.47 4.11
C GLN A 506 -6.66 -14.13 4.99
N VAL A 507 -6.38 -15.33 5.50
CA VAL A 507 -7.21 -15.98 6.52
C VAL A 507 -7.18 -15.18 7.82
N HIS A 508 -6.04 -14.69 8.25
CA HIS A 508 -5.91 -13.81 9.41
C HIS A 508 -6.67 -12.49 9.24
N SER A 509 -6.65 -11.90 8.05
CA SER A 509 -7.38 -10.68 7.76
C SER A 509 -8.90 -10.90 7.79
N LEU A 510 -9.39 -11.97 7.16
CA LEU A 510 -10.80 -12.36 7.16
C LEU A 510 -11.26 -12.75 8.57
N SER A 511 -10.45 -13.48 9.34
CA SER A 511 -10.79 -13.85 10.71
C SER A 511 -10.88 -12.63 11.63
N ARG A 512 -9.99 -11.64 11.50
CA ARG A 512 -10.08 -10.38 12.26
C ARG A 512 -11.33 -9.59 11.93
N PHE A 513 -11.72 -9.51 10.66
CA PHE A 513 -12.93 -8.82 10.23
C PHE A 513 -14.18 -9.50 10.81
N GLU A 514 -14.29 -10.83 10.67
CA GLU A 514 -15.44 -11.59 11.18
C GLU A 514 -15.47 -11.66 12.71
N CYS A 515 -14.31 -11.77 13.39
CA CYS A 515 -14.25 -11.64 14.84
C CYS A 515 -14.67 -10.25 15.32
N GLY A 516 -14.29 -9.18 14.59
CA GLY A 516 -14.75 -7.82 14.89
C GLY A 516 -16.27 -7.65 14.75
N ARG A 517 -16.90 -8.35 13.80
CA ARG A 517 -18.34 -8.38 13.62
C ARG A 517 -19.05 -9.13 14.76
N LEU A 518 -18.54 -10.31 15.13
CA LEU A 518 -19.07 -11.11 16.23
C LEU A 518 -18.94 -10.42 17.60
N LEU A 519 -17.92 -9.58 17.81
CA LEU A 519 -17.76 -8.76 19.02
C LEU A 519 -18.73 -7.58 19.07
N ALA A 520 -19.29 -7.17 17.93
CA ALA A 520 -20.21 -6.03 17.85
C ALA A 520 -21.69 -6.47 17.95
N GLU A 521 -22.00 -7.74 17.76
CA GLU A 521 -23.31 -8.38 17.98
C GLU A 521 -23.44 -8.85 19.43
#